data_31cb1beaa674a0ec5ae76fbcad0c5f34
#
_entry.id   31cb1beaa674a0ec5ae76fbcad0c5f34
#
_cell.length_a   1.000
_cell.length_b   1.000
_cell.length_c   1.000
_cell.angle_alpha   90.00
_cell.angle_beta   90.00
_cell.angle_gamma   90.00
#
_symmetry.space_group_name_H-M   'P 1'
#
loop_
_entity.id
_entity.type
_entity.pdbx_description
1 polymer ?
#
loop_
_entity_poly.entity_id
_entity_poly.type
_entity_poly.pdbx_seq_one_letter_code
_entity_poly.pdbx_strand_id
1 'polypeptide(L)'
;MDLKKENDLLETTLSIAENGYAEAYRFLLDAYEKEPEACGPQTFYFLACLAGGADMPEAALGWLRKAIEDHGWWYRPEVLVDDDLAALENDPAFRALKAVSDARYGEAVSRTEAVLSWKAKTADDLLLAVHGNTQNGETARGDWTPVLAGDDRWQLETIQSAEPDGFGTYRWSYDMTSYLPVADAMEKLQGAGYQKFVCGGFSAGCDMLLRAVTFTAARCDMLLLQSPWIPLLEEQAEALIRVIGEKKITLRIFCGADDEDCLPLAKQLYAAAQREGLDAALTIQENSRHQFPAELYTVKDLW
;
A
#
# COMPACT_ATOMS: atom_id res chain seq x y z
N MET A 1 -11.50 -11.17 -6.28
CA MET A 1 -10.63 -10.11 -6.87
C MET A 1 -9.24 -10.30 -6.29
N ASP A 2 -8.22 -10.43 -7.13
CA ASP A 2 -6.82 -10.54 -6.71
C ASP A 2 -6.16 -9.16 -6.86
N LEU A 3 -6.10 -8.42 -5.77
CA LEU A 3 -5.56 -7.04 -5.76
C LEU A 3 -4.09 -6.98 -6.18
N LYS A 4 -3.29 -8.02 -5.88
CA LYS A 4 -1.91 -8.05 -6.32
C LYS A 4 -1.82 -8.09 -7.84
N LYS A 5 -2.59 -8.98 -8.47
CA LYS A 5 -2.61 -9.13 -9.92
C LYS A 5 -3.14 -7.86 -10.61
N GLU A 6 -4.15 -7.22 -10.01
CA GLU A 6 -4.66 -5.93 -10.46
C GLU A 6 -3.57 -4.84 -10.38
N ASN A 7 -2.87 -4.71 -9.26
CA ASN A 7 -1.81 -3.72 -9.08
C ASN A 7 -0.66 -3.93 -10.09
N ASP A 8 -0.20 -5.16 -10.29
CA ASP A 8 0.87 -5.47 -11.26
C ASP A 8 0.47 -5.10 -12.71
N LEU A 9 -0.82 -5.29 -13.07
CA LEU A 9 -1.40 -4.87 -14.35
C LEU A 9 -1.41 -3.35 -14.47
N LEU A 10 -1.81 -2.63 -13.43
CA LEU A 10 -1.91 -1.18 -13.43
C LEU A 10 -0.53 -0.51 -13.48
N GLU A 11 0.48 -1.04 -12.78
CA GLU A 11 1.87 -0.58 -12.89
C GLU A 11 2.41 -0.70 -14.34
N THR A 12 2.12 -1.82 -15.00
CA THR A 12 2.46 -1.99 -16.42
C THR A 12 1.73 -0.97 -17.29
N THR A 13 0.46 -0.72 -17.02
CA THR A 13 -0.38 0.24 -17.75
C THR A 13 0.16 1.67 -17.60
N LEU A 14 0.58 2.07 -16.39
CA LEU A 14 1.19 3.39 -16.16
C LEU A 14 2.45 3.59 -16.99
N SER A 15 3.31 2.58 -17.06
CA SER A 15 4.52 2.65 -17.91
C SER A 15 4.20 2.86 -19.39
N ILE A 16 3.10 2.27 -19.88
CA ILE A 16 2.64 2.47 -21.27
C ILE A 16 2.05 3.87 -21.42
N ALA A 17 1.33 4.38 -20.40
CA ALA A 17 0.70 5.69 -20.44
C ALA A 17 1.70 6.85 -20.59
N GLU A 18 2.95 6.67 -20.17
CA GLU A 18 4.06 7.61 -20.41
C GLU A 18 4.27 7.88 -21.92
N ASN A 19 3.91 6.90 -22.77
CA ASN A 19 4.00 7.02 -24.24
C ASN A 19 2.69 7.47 -24.89
N GLY A 20 1.58 7.43 -24.17
CA GLY A 20 0.28 7.95 -24.61
C GLY A 20 -0.94 7.18 -24.10
N TYR A 21 -1.95 7.93 -23.72
CA TYR A 21 -3.20 7.41 -23.14
C TYR A 21 -3.93 6.39 -24.02
N ALA A 22 -4.00 6.62 -25.32
CA ALA A 22 -4.73 5.72 -26.23
C ALA A 22 -4.10 4.33 -26.36
N GLU A 23 -2.78 4.22 -26.21
CA GLU A 23 -2.08 2.93 -26.22
C GLU A 23 -2.30 2.20 -24.89
N ALA A 24 -2.14 2.89 -23.77
CA ALA A 24 -2.40 2.36 -22.44
C ALA A 24 -3.87 1.93 -22.28
N TYR A 25 -4.81 2.72 -22.78
CA TYR A 25 -6.23 2.37 -22.77
C TYR A 25 -6.50 1.04 -23.51
N ARG A 26 -5.95 0.87 -24.72
CA ARG A 26 -6.10 -0.39 -25.48
C ARG A 26 -5.48 -1.56 -24.76
N PHE A 27 -4.29 -1.39 -24.19
CA PHE A 27 -3.61 -2.43 -23.42
C PHE A 27 -4.47 -2.90 -22.22
N LEU A 28 -4.98 -1.95 -21.43
CA LEU A 28 -5.77 -2.27 -20.25
C LEU A 28 -7.15 -2.84 -20.62
N LEU A 29 -7.75 -2.34 -21.69
CA LEU A 29 -9.01 -2.88 -22.24
C LEU A 29 -8.84 -4.33 -22.70
N ASP A 30 -7.79 -4.63 -23.44
CA ASP A 30 -7.47 -5.99 -23.87
C ASP A 30 -7.26 -6.96 -22.71
N ALA A 31 -6.65 -6.49 -21.62
CA ALA A 31 -6.48 -7.27 -20.40
C ALA A 31 -7.83 -7.52 -19.72
N TYR A 32 -8.67 -6.50 -19.59
CA TYR A 32 -10.03 -6.63 -19.06
C TYR A 32 -10.88 -7.60 -19.89
N GLU A 33 -10.84 -7.53 -21.22
CA GLU A 33 -11.62 -8.42 -22.10
C GLU A 33 -11.20 -9.89 -21.99
N LYS A 34 -9.91 -10.16 -21.71
CA LYS A 34 -9.38 -11.51 -21.52
C LYS A 34 -9.73 -12.11 -20.16
N GLU A 35 -9.74 -11.29 -19.12
CA GLU A 35 -9.85 -11.78 -17.74
C GLU A 35 -10.63 -10.77 -16.85
N PRO A 36 -11.94 -10.55 -17.14
CA PRO A 36 -12.74 -9.52 -16.46
C PRO A 36 -12.80 -9.69 -14.95
N GLU A 37 -12.76 -10.95 -14.43
CA GLU A 37 -12.81 -11.27 -13.02
C GLU A 37 -11.52 -10.90 -12.25
N ALA A 38 -10.42 -10.68 -12.95
CA ALA A 38 -9.17 -10.21 -12.37
C ALA A 38 -9.15 -8.68 -12.19
N CYS A 39 -10.09 -7.97 -12.83
CA CYS A 39 -10.18 -6.52 -12.85
C CYS A 39 -11.15 -6.01 -11.78
N GLY A 40 -10.69 -5.09 -10.97
CA GLY A 40 -11.45 -4.49 -9.87
C GLY A 40 -11.71 -2.99 -10.05
N PRO A 41 -12.11 -2.31 -8.97
CA PRO A 41 -12.44 -0.89 -8.99
C PRO A 41 -11.33 -0.01 -9.58
N GLN A 42 -10.06 -0.32 -9.27
CA GLN A 42 -8.92 0.46 -9.77
C GLN A 42 -8.77 0.33 -11.30
N THR A 43 -8.95 -0.88 -11.84
CA THR A 43 -8.91 -1.09 -13.30
C THR A 43 -9.97 -0.23 -14.01
N PHE A 44 -11.18 -0.17 -13.47
CA PHE A 44 -12.27 0.63 -14.08
C PHE A 44 -12.02 2.12 -13.98
N TYR A 45 -11.45 2.59 -12.88
CA TYR A 45 -11.01 3.97 -12.73
C TYR A 45 -9.91 4.32 -13.75
N PHE A 46 -8.87 3.49 -13.87
CA PHE A 46 -7.81 3.68 -14.86
C PHE A 46 -8.33 3.69 -16.30
N LEU A 47 -9.25 2.77 -16.65
CA LEU A 47 -9.89 2.78 -17.95
C LEU A 47 -10.66 4.09 -18.19
N ALA A 48 -11.31 4.65 -17.17
CA ALA A 48 -11.99 5.92 -17.28
C ALA A 48 -11.01 7.08 -17.49
N CYS A 49 -9.94 7.18 -16.70
CA CYS A 49 -8.91 8.23 -16.85
C CYS A 49 -8.19 8.13 -18.20
N LEU A 50 -7.76 6.93 -18.60
CA LEU A 50 -7.09 6.72 -19.88
C LEU A 50 -8.00 7.06 -21.07
N ALA A 51 -9.30 6.75 -20.97
CA ALA A 51 -10.27 7.16 -21.99
C ALA A 51 -10.45 8.69 -22.02
N GLY A 52 -10.51 9.33 -20.84
CA GLY A 52 -10.62 10.79 -20.75
C GLY A 52 -9.40 11.50 -21.34
N GLY A 53 -8.19 11.09 -20.94
CA GLY A 53 -6.92 11.61 -21.46
C GLY A 53 -6.69 11.31 -22.96
N ALA A 54 -7.41 10.32 -23.52
CA ALA A 54 -7.42 10.01 -24.96
C ALA A 54 -8.56 10.69 -25.74
N ASP A 55 -9.19 11.73 -25.18
CA ASP A 55 -10.32 12.46 -25.79
C ASP A 55 -11.56 11.57 -26.10
N MET A 56 -11.83 10.57 -25.25
CA MET A 56 -12.97 9.66 -25.36
C MET A 56 -13.94 9.80 -24.16
N PRO A 57 -14.56 10.95 -23.93
CA PRO A 57 -15.35 11.22 -22.71
C PRO A 57 -16.55 10.29 -22.52
N GLU A 58 -17.19 9.83 -23.61
CA GLU A 58 -18.29 8.88 -23.54
C GLU A 58 -17.85 7.51 -23.02
N ALA A 59 -16.66 7.05 -23.42
CA ALA A 59 -16.08 5.81 -22.91
C ALA A 59 -15.69 5.96 -21.44
N ALA A 60 -15.07 7.08 -21.05
CA ALA A 60 -14.73 7.39 -19.67
C ALA A 60 -15.98 7.35 -18.77
N LEU A 61 -17.05 8.04 -19.16
CA LEU A 61 -18.33 8.00 -18.43
C LEU A 61 -18.93 6.59 -18.37
N GLY A 62 -18.79 5.81 -19.45
CA GLY A 62 -19.26 4.42 -19.52
C GLY A 62 -18.57 3.52 -18.50
N TRP A 63 -17.26 3.67 -18.31
CA TRP A 63 -16.50 2.91 -17.31
C TRP A 63 -16.88 3.27 -15.87
N LEU A 64 -17.01 4.57 -15.57
CA LEU A 64 -17.48 5.02 -14.26
C LEU A 64 -18.89 4.54 -13.97
N ARG A 65 -19.78 4.52 -14.97
CA ARG A 65 -21.13 3.98 -14.80
C ARG A 65 -21.09 2.49 -14.45
N LYS A 66 -20.33 1.69 -15.19
CA LYS A 66 -20.17 0.26 -14.88
C LYS A 66 -19.66 0.06 -13.46
N ALA A 67 -18.62 0.80 -13.05
CA ALA A 67 -18.07 0.69 -11.69
C ALA A 67 -19.12 1.04 -10.62
N ILE A 68 -19.77 2.19 -10.75
CA ILE A 68 -20.61 2.77 -9.69
C ILE A 68 -22.02 2.19 -9.71
N GLU A 69 -22.68 2.07 -10.87
CA GLU A 69 -24.07 1.59 -10.96
C GLU A 69 -24.13 0.07 -11.03
N ASP A 70 -23.37 -0.58 -11.93
CA ASP A 70 -23.50 -2.00 -12.19
C ASP A 70 -22.84 -2.85 -11.10
N HIS A 71 -21.61 -2.46 -10.65
CA HIS A 71 -20.88 -3.18 -9.61
C HIS A 71 -21.12 -2.65 -8.19
N GLY A 72 -21.71 -1.47 -8.03
CA GLY A 72 -21.95 -0.87 -6.73
C GLY A 72 -20.70 -0.33 -6.05
N TRP A 73 -19.60 -0.22 -6.78
CA TRP A 73 -18.33 0.29 -6.25
C TRP A 73 -18.39 1.80 -6.02
N TRP A 74 -17.38 2.32 -5.36
CA TRP A 74 -17.24 3.74 -5.05
C TRP A 74 -15.76 4.09 -4.91
N TYR A 75 -15.48 5.36 -5.03
CA TYR A 75 -14.16 5.96 -4.94
C TYR A 75 -14.18 7.10 -3.93
N ARG A 76 -13.04 7.39 -3.34
CA ARG A 76 -12.85 8.58 -2.53
C ARG A 76 -13.13 9.83 -3.37
N PRO A 77 -13.75 10.91 -2.81
CA PRO A 77 -14.18 12.08 -3.58
C PRO A 77 -13.09 12.72 -4.43
N GLU A 78 -11.85 12.76 -3.92
CA GLU A 78 -10.71 13.38 -4.60
C GLU A 78 -10.27 12.59 -5.85
N VAL A 79 -10.47 11.29 -5.86
CA VAL A 79 -10.14 10.43 -7.02
C VAL A 79 -10.97 10.79 -8.25
N LEU A 80 -12.22 11.21 -8.06
CA LEU A 80 -13.10 11.65 -9.16
C LEU A 80 -12.97 13.16 -9.47
N VAL A 81 -11.89 13.80 -9.05
CA VAL A 81 -11.49 15.19 -9.41
C VAL A 81 -10.18 15.16 -10.20
N ASP A 82 -9.95 14.08 -10.93
CA ASP A 82 -8.76 13.89 -11.76
C ASP A 82 -8.82 14.73 -13.03
N ASP A 83 -7.68 15.30 -13.44
CA ASP A 83 -7.56 16.14 -14.63
C ASP A 83 -7.94 15.37 -15.90
N ASP A 84 -7.70 14.06 -15.94
CA ASP A 84 -8.10 13.19 -17.06
C ASP A 84 -9.62 13.07 -17.20
N LEU A 85 -10.37 13.35 -16.13
CA LEU A 85 -11.84 13.37 -16.11
C LEU A 85 -12.44 14.78 -16.27
N ALA A 86 -11.62 15.82 -16.46
CA ALA A 86 -12.06 17.21 -16.49
C ALA A 86 -13.12 17.49 -17.58
N ALA A 87 -13.07 16.78 -18.71
CA ALA A 87 -14.07 16.88 -19.77
C ALA A 87 -15.49 16.47 -19.30
N LEU A 88 -15.60 15.66 -18.25
CA LEU A 88 -16.86 15.17 -17.67
C LEU A 88 -17.43 16.10 -16.59
N GLU A 89 -16.66 17.03 -16.05
CA GLU A 89 -17.01 17.83 -14.86
C GLU A 89 -18.38 18.52 -14.99
N ASN A 90 -18.74 18.94 -16.19
CA ASN A 90 -20.02 19.59 -16.48
C ASN A 90 -21.13 18.65 -16.95
N ASP A 91 -20.85 17.35 -17.13
CA ASP A 91 -21.85 16.35 -17.52
C ASP A 91 -22.78 16.01 -16.35
N PRO A 92 -24.13 16.16 -16.52
CA PRO A 92 -25.08 15.82 -15.46
C PRO A 92 -25.02 14.35 -15.01
N ALA A 93 -24.73 13.40 -15.94
CA ALA A 93 -24.63 12.00 -15.60
C ALA A 93 -23.36 11.71 -14.76
N PHE A 94 -22.22 12.33 -15.07
CA PHE A 94 -21.02 12.23 -14.24
C PHE A 94 -21.26 12.79 -12.83
N ARG A 95 -21.91 13.94 -12.70
CA ARG A 95 -22.24 14.52 -11.38
C ARG A 95 -23.15 13.59 -10.57
N ALA A 96 -24.10 12.93 -11.22
CA ALA A 96 -24.97 11.96 -10.55
C ALA A 96 -24.18 10.74 -10.05
N LEU A 97 -23.28 10.17 -10.88
CA LEU A 97 -22.41 9.08 -10.50
C LEU A 97 -21.49 9.47 -9.33
N LYS A 98 -20.86 10.66 -9.41
CA LYS A 98 -20.03 11.19 -8.34
C LYS A 98 -20.81 11.31 -7.03
N ALA A 99 -22.02 11.84 -7.05
CA ALA A 99 -22.86 11.96 -5.84
C ALA A 99 -23.18 10.59 -5.22
N VAL A 100 -23.41 9.55 -6.02
CA VAL A 100 -23.61 8.18 -5.53
C VAL A 100 -22.34 7.62 -4.92
N SER A 101 -21.19 7.81 -5.56
CA SER A 101 -19.89 7.40 -5.06
C SER A 101 -19.55 8.07 -3.72
N ASP A 102 -19.72 9.41 -3.65
CA ASP A 102 -19.47 10.21 -2.44
C ASP A 102 -20.33 9.76 -1.26
N ALA A 103 -21.62 9.46 -1.51
CA ALA A 103 -22.51 8.95 -0.46
C ALA A 103 -22.08 7.59 0.08
N ARG A 104 -21.67 6.66 -0.79
CA ARG A 104 -21.16 5.33 -0.38
C ARG A 104 -19.82 5.44 0.35
N TYR A 105 -18.95 6.32 -0.11
CA TYR A 105 -17.69 6.60 0.60
C TYR A 105 -17.96 7.13 2.02
N GLY A 106 -18.85 8.12 2.17
CA GLY A 106 -19.24 8.65 3.48
C GLY A 106 -19.81 7.57 4.41
N GLU A 107 -20.61 6.64 3.89
CA GLU A 107 -21.11 5.49 4.63
C GLU A 107 -19.96 4.55 5.05
N ALA A 108 -19.03 4.25 4.13
CA ALA A 108 -17.87 3.42 4.43
C ALA A 108 -16.98 4.05 5.51
N VAL A 109 -16.65 5.34 5.41
CA VAL A 109 -15.86 6.07 6.42
C VAL A 109 -16.51 5.99 7.80
N SER A 110 -17.85 6.09 7.87
CA SER A 110 -18.58 6.07 9.16
C SER A 110 -18.60 4.69 9.85
N ARG A 111 -18.27 3.62 9.13
CA ARG A 111 -18.38 2.22 9.62
C ARG A 111 -17.05 1.49 9.70
N THR A 112 -16.00 2.02 9.06
CA THR A 112 -14.71 1.34 8.99
C THR A 112 -13.90 1.59 10.24
N GLU A 113 -13.38 0.50 10.80
CA GLU A 113 -12.42 0.51 11.90
C GLU A 113 -11.14 -0.21 11.46
N ALA A 114 -10.03 0.07 12.13
CA ALA A 114 -8.79 -0.67 11.91
C ALA A 114 -8.96 -2.13 12.36
N VAL A 115 -8.46 -3.07 11.56
CA VAL A 115 -8.62 -4.50 11.82
C VAL A 115 -7.28 -5.20 11.92
N LEU A 116 -6.93 -5.63 13.14
CA LEU A 116 -5.82 -6.54 13.37
C LEU A 116 -6.34 -7.99 13.21
N SER A 117 -5.71 -8.76 12.32
CA SER A 117 -6.13 -10.15 12.05
C SER A 117 -5.87 -11.12 13.21
N TRP A 118 -5.00 -10.76 14.14
CA TRP A 118 -4.57 -11.59 15.26
C TRP A 118 -5.69 -11.97 16.22
N LYS A 119 -5.79 -13.26 16.50
CA LYS A 119 -6.74 -13.79 17.50
C LYS A 119 -6.04 -14.45 18.68
N ALA A 120 -4.96 -15.19 18.41
CA ALA A 120 -4.15 -15.88 19.42
C ALA A 120 -2.76 -16.18 18.88
N LYS A 121 -1.79 -16.40 19.78
CA LYS A 121 -0.47 -16.89 19.43
C LYS A 121 -0.57 -18.37 19.01
N THR A 122 -0.07 -18.67 17.81
CA THR A 122 -0.07 -20.03 17.23
C THR A 122 1.33 -20.52 16.82
N ALA A 123 2.35 -19.64 16.89
CA ALA A 123 3.73 -19.95 16.54
C ALA A 123 4.71 -19.25 17.49
N ASP A 124 6.00 -19.57 17.42
CA ASP A 124 7.03 -18.98 18.29
C ASP A 124 7.36 -17.56 17.89
N ASP A 125 7.44 -17.27 16.61
CA ASP A 125 7.86 -16.02 16.00
C ASP A 125 6.70 -15.34 15.27
N LEU A 126 6.76 -14.01 15.12
CA LEU A 126 5.69 -13.22 14.52
C LEU A 126 6.24 -12.26 13.46
N LEU A 127 5.55 -12.21 12.33
CA LEU A 127 5.61 -11.13 11.35
C LEU A 127 4.27 -10.38 11.34
N LEU A 128 4.28 -9.10 11.71
CA LEU A 128 3.16 -8.18 11.50
C LEU A 128 3.36 -7.44 10.18
N ALA A 129 2.44 -7.60 9.24
CA ALA A 129 2.48 -6.93 7.94
C ALA A 129 1.51 -5.75 7.88
N VAL A 130 2.00 -4.60 7.37
CA VAL A 130 1.26 -3.36 7.18
C VAL A 130 1.20 -3.04 5.69
N HIS A 131 -0.02 -2.95 5.15
CA HIS A 131 -0.26 -2.73 3.72
C HIS A 131 0.13 -1.31 3.26
N GLY A 132 0.32 -1.13 1.96
CA GLY A 132 0.46 0.17 1.31
C GLY A 132 -0.89 0.86 1.06
N ASN A 133 -0.87 2.06 0.49
CA ASN A 133 -2.10 2.71 0.02
C ASN A 133 -2.71 1.92 -1.14
N THR A 134 -4.03 2.05 -1.32
CA THR A 134 -4.83 1.31 -2.31
C THR A 134 -4.82 -0.21 -2.12
N GLN A 135 -4.40 -0.68 -0.96
CA GLN A 135 -4.34 -2.10 -0.57
C GLN A 135 -5.25 -2.40 0.63
N ASN A 136 -5.19 -3.64 1.12
CA ASN A 136 -5.87 -4.08 2.33
C ASN A 136 -5.06 -5.17 3.07
N GLY A 137 -5.60 -5.68 4.18
CA GLY A 137 -4.94 -6.71 4.98
C GLY A 137 -4.77 -8.04 4.26
N GLU A 138 -5.64 -8.39 3.30
CA GLU A 138 -5.52 -9.62 2.51
C GLU A 138 -4.39 -9.50 1.47
N THR A 139 -4.26 -8.34 0.83
CA THR A 139 -3.13 -8.04 -0.07
C THR A 139 -1.82 -8.15 0.70
N ALA A 140 -1.71 -7.50 1.86
CA ALA A 140 -0.52 -7.60 2.70
C ALA A 140 -0.22 -9.07 3.09
N ARG A 141 -1.24 -9.86 3.41
CA ARG A 141 -1.06 -11.28 3.70
C ARG A 141 -0.50 -12.04 2.50
N GLY A 142 -1.05 -11.81 1.31
CA GLY A 142 -0.58 -12.41 0.07
C GLY A 142 0.88 -12.07 -0.24
N ASP A 143 1.24 -10.80 -0.13
CA ASP A 143 2.58 -10.28 -0.40
C ASP A 143 3.63 -10.78 0.59
N TRP A 144 3.30 -10.86 1.89
CA TRP A 144 4.24 -11.22 2.95
C TRP A 144 4.31 -12.72 3.24
N THR A 145 3.33 -13.54 2.84
CA THR A 145 3.36 -15.00 3.05
C THR A 145 4.61 -15.66 2.48
N PRO A 146 5.06 -15.35 1.23
CA PRO A 146 6.26 -15.95 0.67
C PRO A 146 7.55 -15.64 1.46
N VAL A 147 7.61 -14.50 2.15
CA VAL A 147 8.76 -14.10 2.99
C VAL A 147 9.01 -15.10 4.12
N LEU A 148 7.99 -15.78 4.61
CA LEU A 148 8.11 -16.80 5.64
C LEU A 148 8.63 -18.14 5.09
N ALA A 149 8.63 -18.34 3.78
CA ALA A 149 9.12 -19.55 3.10
C ALA A 149 8.55 -20.87 3.67
N GLY A 150 7.31 -20.84 4.17
CA GLY A 150 6.65 -21.98 4.78
C GLY A 150 7.27 -22.46 6.11
N ASP A 151 7.98 -21.58 6.82
CA ASP A 151 8.53 -21.91 8.15
C ASP A 151 7.44 -21.83 9.22
N ASP A 152 6.98 -22.96 9.72
CA ASP A 152 5.89 -23.08 10.71
C ASP A 152 6.18 -22.41 12.07
N ARG A 153 7.42 -21.99 12.32
CA ARG A 153 7.76 -21.22 13.51
C ARG A 153 7.22 -19.80 13.46
N TRP A 154 6.83 -19.32 12.28
CA TRP A 154 6.35 -17.96 12.04
C TRP A 154 4.84 -17.89 11.90
N GLN A 155 4.24 -16.95 12.60
CA GLN A 155 2.86 -16.52 12.42
C GLN A 155 2.85 -15.20 11.64
N LEU A 156 2.00 -15.11 10.61
CA LEU A 156 1.78 -13.87 9.87
C LEU A 156 0.46 -13.24 10.30
N GLU A 157 0.56 -12.02 10.78
CA GLU A 157 -0.60 -11.18 11.06
C GLU A 157 -0.57 -9.89 10.24
N THR A 158 -1.73 -9.33 9.99
CA THR A 158 -1.89 -8.10 9.22
C THR A 158 -2.71 -7.09 9.99
N ILE A 159 -2.41 -5.82 9.79
CA ILE A 159 -3.24 -4.70 10.25
C ILE A 159 -3.79 -3.96 9.04
N GLN A 160 -5.10 -3.78 8.99
CA GLN A 160 -5.79 -2.98 7.98
C GLN A 160 -6.14 -1.62 8.56
N SER A 161 -5.94 -0.58 7.75
CA SER A 161 -6.29 0.79 8.09
C SER A 161 -7.80 0.95 8.32
N ALA A 162 -8.15 1.96 9.11
CA ALA A 162 -9.53 2.45 9.26
C ALA A 162 -9.95 3.44 8.16
N GLU A 163 -9.07 3.77 7.23
CA GLU A 163 -9.28 4.83 6.25
C GLU A 163 -9.58 4.23 4.86
N PRO A 164 -10.86 4.14 4.44
CA PRO A 164 -11.21 3.69 3.10
C PRO A 164 -10.62 4.60 2.04
N ASP A 165 -10.12 4.03 0.94
CA ASP A 165 -9.62 4.77 -0.22
C ASP A 165 -10.54 4.59 -1.44
N GLY A 166 -11.00 3.37 -1.64
CA GLY A 166 -11.97 2.94 -2.62
C GLY A 166 -12.66 1.67 -2.15
N PHE A 167 -13.55 1.13 -2.97
CA PHE A 167 -14.26 -0.10 -2.62
C PHE A 167 -13.27 -1.27 -2.42
N GLY A 168 -13.19 -1.75 -1.17
CA GLY A 168 -12.30 -2.85 -0.79
C GLY A 168 -10.82 -2.48 -0.63
N THR A 169 -10.46 -1.22 -0.78
CA THR A 169 -9.09 -0.72 -0.60
C THR A 169 -9.02 0.37 0.46
N TYR A 170 -7.85 0.49 1.07
CA TYR A 170 -7.61 1.38 2.20
C TYR A 170 -6.31 2.14 2.00
N ARG A 171 -6.16 3.25 2.76
CA ARG A 171 -4.97 4.08 2.77
C ARG A 171 -4.53 4.39 4.19
N TRP A 172 -3.35 4.95 4.29
CA TRP A 172 -2.84 5.61 5.48
C TRP A 172 -2.70 7.09 5.16
N SER A 173 -3.47 7.96 5.80
CA SER A 173 -3.20 9.38 5.76
C SER A 173 -1.92 9.64 6.56
N TYR A 174 -1.26 10.78 6.28
CA TYR A 174 -0.04 11.15 7.01
C TYR A 174 -0.36 12.12 8.14
N ASP A 175 -1.59 12.10 8.63
CA ASP A 175 -1.99 12.89 9.77
C ASP A 175 -1.38 12.35 11.10
N MET A 176 -1.56 13.13 12.16
CA MET A 176 -0.96 12.87 13.47
C MET A 176 -1.49 11.59 14.16
N THR A 177 -2.47 10.91 13.61
CA THR A 177 -3.19 9.81 14.26
C THR A 177 -3.25 8.52 13.44
N SER A 178 -3.01 8.58 12.14
CA SER A 178 -3.12 7.42 11.23
C SER A 178 -2.27 6.21 11.64
N TYR A 179 -1.14 6.43 12.30
CA TYR A 179 -0.25 5.36 12.76
C TYR A 179 -0.71 4.71 14.07
N LEU A 180 -1.63 5.31 14.83
CA LEU A 180 -2.04 4.81 16.15
C LEU A 180 -2.59 3.38 16.11
N PRO A 181 -3.42 2.96 15.15
CA PRO A 181 -3.85 1.56 15.06
C PRO A 181 -2.68 0.58 14.87
N VAL A 182 -1.63 0.99 14.14
CA VAL A 182 -0.42 0.17 13.97
C VAL A 182 0.35 0.09 15.27
N ALA A 183 0.49 1.20 16.00
CA ALA A 183 1.12 1.23 17.31
C ALA A 183 0.39 0.33 18.32
N ASP A 184 -0.93 0.44 18.42
CA ASP A 184 -1.77 -0.39 19.31
C ASP A 184 -1.64 -1.88 18.96
N ALA A 185 -1.63 -2.23 17.66
CA ALA A 185 -1.40 -3.59 17.21
C ALA A 185 -0.02 -4.10 17.64
N MET A 186 1.03 -3.31 17.42
CA MET A 186 2.40 -3.67 17.83
C MET A 186 2.51 -3.86 19.35
N GLU A 187 1.98 -2.95 20.15
CA GLU A 187 2.01 -3.05 21.62
C GLU A 187 1.25 -4.28 22.13
N LYS A 188 0.09 -4.57 21.55
CA LYS A 188 -0.69 -5.76 21.86
C LYS A 188 0.07 -7.05 21.54
N LEU A 189 0.69 -7.12 20.37
CA LEU A 189 1.42 -8.30 19.90
C LEU A 189 2.73 -8.49 20.66
N GLN A 190 3.41 -7.43 21.01
CA GLN A 190 4.61 -7.47 21.87
C GLN A 190 4.33 -8.12 23.23
N GLY A 191 3.15 -7.88 23.79
CA GLY A 191 2.68 -8.51 25.04
C GLY A 191 2.35 -10.01 24.90
N ALA A 192 2.24 -10.56 23.71
CA ALA A 192 1.88 -11.96 23.46
C ALA A 192 3.03 -12.97 23.67
N GLY A 193 4.27 -12.49 23.88
CA GLY A 193 5.42 -13.32 24.23
C GLY A 193 6.00 -14.13 23.07
N TYR A 194 6.06 -13.55 21.87
CA TYR A 194 6.82 -14.11 20.75
C TYR A 194 8.33 -14.06 21.02
N GLN A 195 9.10 -15.02 20.48
CA GLN A 195 10.56 -15.06 20.61
C GLN A 195 11.21 -14.02 19.68
N LYS A 196 10.69 -13.90 18.46
CA LYS A 196 11.04 -12.85 17.49
C LYS A 196 9.78 -12.12 17.07
N PHE A 197 9.86 -10.80 17.04
CA PHE A 197 8.79 -9.96 16.57
C PHE A 197 9.31 -9.03 15.46
N VAL A 198 8.93 -9.31 14.22
CA VAL A 198 9.29 -8.58 13.02
C VAL A 198 8.07 -7.81 12.53
N CYS A 199 8.26 -6.58 12.08
CA CYS A 199 7.21 -5.80 11.42
C CYS A 199 7.64 -5.49 9.99
N GLY A 200 6.77 -5.82 9.04
CA GLY A 200 6.95 -5.57 7.62
C GLY A 200 5.99 -4.51 7.10
N GLY A 201 6.48 -3.51 6.39
CA GLY A 201 5.67 -2.49 5.74
C GLY A 201 5.92 -2.43 4.24
N PHE A 202 4.89 -2.11 3.49
CA PHE A 202 4.97 -1.78 2.08
C PHE A 202 4.56 -0.33 1.86
N SER A 203 5.33 0.43 1.06
CA SER A 203 4.97 1.81 0.68
C SER A 203 4.63 2.67 1.92
N ALA A 204 3.44 3.26 1.96
CA ALA A 204 2.94 4.05 3.09
C ALA A 204 2.89 3.27 4.43
N GLY A 205 2.73 1.95 4.40
CA GLY A 205 2.80 1.10 5.60
C GLY A 205 4.16 1.17 6.30
N CYS A 206 5.24 1.47 5.57
CA CYS A 206 6.56 1.71 6.14
C CYS A 206 6.56 2.96 7.04
N ASP A 207 5.97 4.06 6.59
CA ASP A 207 5.87 5.31 7.36
C ASP A 207 5.07 5.10 8.65
N MET A 208 3.96 4.34 8.58
CA MET A 208 3.15 4.01 9.75
C MET A 208 3.94 3.23 10.81
N LEU A 209 4.73 2.23 10.40
CA LEU A 209 5.61 1.50 11.31
C LEU A 209 6.68 2.40 11.93
N LEU A 210 7.30 3.26 11.13
CA LEU A 210 8.32 4.19 11.60
C LEU A 210 7.74 5.25 12.55
N ARG A 211 6.54 5.77 12.29
CA ARG A 211 5.83 6.66 13.21
C ARG A 211 5.44 5.94 14.51
N ALA A 212 4.91 4.72 14.41
CA ALA A 212 4.57 3.93 15.59
C ALA A 212 5.78 3.74 16.51
N VAL A 213 6.93 3.32 15.99
CA VAL A 213 8.14 3.14 16.81
C VAL A 213 8.73 4.45 17.30
N THR A 214 8.55 5.56 16.56
CA THR A 214 9.13 6.86 16.92
C THR A 214 8.35 7.55 18.03
N PHE A 215 7.02 7.52 17.96
CA PHE A 215 6.16 8.36 18.80
C PHE A 215 5.44 7.60 19.92
N THR A 216 5.58 6.27 20.01
CA THR A 216 4.94 5.47 21.06
C THR A 216 5.91 4.51 21.75
N ALA A 217 5.41 3.67 22.65
CA ALA A 217 6.17 2.59 23.28
C ALA A 217 6.33 1.36 22.38
N ALA A 218 5.68 1.32 21.22
CA ALA A 218 5.75 0.22 20.27
C ALA A 218 7.20 -0.07 19.84
N ARG A 219 7.54 -1.35 19.76
CA ARG A 219 8.85 -1.83 19.33
C ARG A 219 8.73 -3.20 18.69
N CYS A 220 9.74 -3.56 17.93
CA CYS A 220 9.95 -4.89 17.35
C CYS A 220 11.45 -5.17 17.32
N ASP A 221 11.85 -6.38 16.95
CA ASP A 221 13.26 -6.73 16.81
C ASP A 221 13.81 -6.24 15.46
N MET A 222 12.98 -6.27 14.43
CA MET A 222 13.38 -5.90 13.07
C MET A 222 12.22 -5.21 12.31
N LEU A 223 12.56 -4.20 11.52
CA LEU A 223 11.69 -3.60 10.52
C LEU A 223 12.13 -4.05 9.12
N LEU A 224 11.19 -4.61 8.36
CA LEU A 224 11.32 -4.93 6.94
C LEU A 224 10.55 -3.86 6.14
N LEU A 225 11.26 -3.04 5.40
CA LEU A 225 10.69 -1.90 4.67
C LEU A 225 10.81 -2.16 3.17
N GLN A 226 9.70 -2.50 2.52
CA GLN A 226 9.64 -2.73 1.07
C GLN A 226 9.10 -1.49 0.37
N SER A 227 9.86 -0.96 -0.60
CA SER A 227 9.52 0.24 -1.40
C SER A 227 8.99 1.37 -0.51
N PRO A 228 9.80 1.86 0.46
CA PRO A 228 9.31 2.66 1.57
C PRO A 228 9.00 4.10 1.16
N TRP A 229 7.72 4.47 1.19
CA TRP A 229 7.28 5.87 1.15
C TRP A 229 7.27 6.42 2.58
N ILE A 230 8.16 7.39 2.88
CA ILE A 230 8.47 7.81 4.26
C ILE A 230 8.48 9.34 4.40
N PRO A 231 7.34 10.03 4.38
CA PRO A 231 7.29 11.47 4.68
C PRO A 231 7.89 11.86 6.03
N LEU A 232 7.79 10.97 7.04
CA LEU A 232 8.39 11.18 8.37
C LEU A 232 9.89 11.51 8.29
N LEU A 233 10.60 10.98 7.31
CA LEU A 233 12.04 11.20 7.18
C LEU A 233 12.38 12.66 6.90
N GLU A 234 11.55 13.39 6.16
CA GLU A 234 11.71 14.82 5.92
C GLU A 234 11.40 15.65 7.17
N GLU A 235 10.44 15.20 7.97
CA GLU A 235 9.95 15.90 9.15
C GLU A 235 10.82 15.68 10.39
N GLN A 236 11.27 14.44 10.63
CA GLN A 236 11.76 13.98 11.92
C GLN A 236 12.95 12.99 11.82
N ALA A 237 13.83 13.11 10.81
CA ALA A 237 14.92 12.15 10.56
C ALA A 237 15.79 11.86 11.80
N GLU A 238 16.21 12.91 12.53
CA GLU A 238 17.07 12.75 13.71
C GLU A 238 16.36 12.01 14.85
N ALA A 239 15.09 12.33 15.10
CA ALA A 239 14.30 11.67 16.14
C ALA A 239 14.08 10.19 15.80
N LEU A 240 13.73 9.89 14.53
CA LEU A 240 13.54 8.55 14.03
C LEU A 240 14.80 7.68 14.22
N ILE A 241 15.94 8.14 13.72
CA ILE A 241 17.20 7.38 13.78
C ILE A 241 17.64 7.15 15.23
N ARG A 242 17.55 8.18 16.08
CA ARG A 242 17.84 8.05 17.51
C ARG A 242 16.97 6.98 18.18
N VAL A 243 15.65 7.00 17.94
CA VAL A 243 14.72 6.07 18.58
C VAL A 243 14.96 4.64 18.11
N ILE A 244 15.22 4.42 16.80
CA ILE A 244 15.60 3.10 16.26
C ILE A 244 16.84 2.57 16.99
N GLY A 245 17.87 3.40 17.19
CA GLY A 245 19.08 3.03 17.94
C GLY A 245 18.82 2.71 19.42
N GLU A 246 18.06 3.56 20.12
CA GLU A 246 17.69 3.36 21.53
C GLU A 246 16.89 2.07 21.74
N LYS A 247 15.98 1.75 20.79
CA LYS A 247 15.16 0.52 20.82
C LYS A 247 15.89 -0.70 20.27
N LYS A 248 17.09 -0.53 19.69
CA LYS A 248 17.92 -1.58 19.07
C LYS A 248 17.18 -2.35 17.97
N ILE A 249 16.44 -1.63 17.14
CA ILE A 249 15.68 -2.21 16.04
C ILE A 249 16.61 -2.39 14.84
N THR A 250 16.65 -3.60 14.29
CA THR A 250 17.36 -3.90 13.03
C THR A 250 16.55 -3.40 11.84
N LEU A 251 17.21 -2.75 10.87
CA LEU A 251 16.57 -2.28 9.64
C LEU A 251 16.96 -3.14 8.44
N ARG A 252 16.00 -3.62 7.70
CA ARG A 252 16.20 -4.25 6.39
C ARG A 252 15.31 -3.54 5.38
N ILE A 253 15.95 -2.83 4.45
CA ILE A 253 15.30 -1.94 3.49
C ILE A 253 15.45 -2.56 2.10
N PHE A 254 14.35 -2.67 1.38
CA PHE A 254 14.29 -3.21 0.02
C PHE A 254 13.54 -2.21 -0.86
N CYS A 255 14.07 -1.93 -2.05
CA CYS A 255 13.44 -1.01 -2.98
C CYS A 255 13.79 -1.36 -4.41
N GLY A 256 12.83 -1.20 -5.32
CA GLY A 256 13.07 -1.36 -6.74
C GLY A 256 14.08 -0.36 -7.27
N ALA A 257 14.93 -0.79 -8.23
CA ALA A 257 15.87 0.08 -8.90
C ALA A 257 15.17 1.18 -9.73
N ASP A 258 13.97 0.86 -10.23
CA ASP A 258 13.15 1.72 -11.08
C ASP A 258 11.97 2.36 -10.28
N ASP A 259 12.01 2.30 -8.94
CA ASP A 259 11.06 2.98 -8.05
C ASP A 259 11.54 4.43 -7.80
N GLU A 260 11.17 5.33 -8.71
CA GLU A 260 11.68 6.72 -8.73
C GLU A 260 11.31 7.50 -7.47
N ASP A 261 10.16 7.21 -6.86
CA ASP A 261 9.66 7.93 -5.70
C ASP A 261 10.26 7.41 -4.38
N CYS A 262 10.33 6.10 -4.21
CA CYS A 262 10.74 5.49 -2.94
C CYS A 262 12.25 5.23 -2.83
N LEU A 263 12.95 5.01 -3.95
CA LEU A 263 14.39 4.71 -3.91
C LEU A 263 15.24 5.85 -3.30
N PRO A 264 14.97 7.13 -3.58
CA PRO A 264 15.67 8.23 -2.89
C PRO A 264 15.46 8.20 -1.37
N LEU A 265 14.23 7.95 -0.90
CA LEU A 265 13.89 7.87 0.51
C LEU A 265 14.56 6.66 1.19
N ALA A 266 14.56 5.50 0.52
CA ALA A 266 15.24 4.29 0.99
C ALA A 266 16.75 4.53 1.19
N LYS A 267 17.41 5.16 0.22
CA LYS A 267 18.84 5.53 0.28
C LYS A 267 19.11 6.55 1.39
N GLN A 268 18.23 7.54 1.56
CA GLN A 268 18.36 8.56 2.60
C GLN A 268 18.24 7.94 4.01
N LEU A 269 17.24 7.09 4.24
CA LEU A 269 17.07 6.37 5.51
C LEU A 269 18.29 5.50 5.82
N TYR A 270 18.74 4.71 4.84
CA TYR A 270 19.92 3.86 4.99
C TYR A 270 21.18 4.67 5.34
N ALA A 271 21.44 5.76 4.59
CA ALA A 271 22.59 6.61 4.84
C ALA A 271 22.54 7.26 6.23
N ALA A 272 21.35 7.65 6.71
CA ALA A 272 21.18 8.17 8.05
C ALA A 272 21.44 7.10 9.12
N ALA A 273 20.92 5.88 8.96
CA ALA A 273 21.17 4.75 9.83
C ALA A 273 22.66 4.37 9.91
N GLN A 274 23.36 4.34 8.77
CA GLN A 274 24.79 4.04 8.71
C GLN A 274 25.64 5.08 9.44
N ARG A 275 25.31 6.37 9.34
CA ARG A 275 26.05 7.44 10.04
C ARG A 275 26.01 7.28 11.56
N GLU A 276 24.92 6.76 12.09
CA GLU A 276 24.73 6.51 13.52
C GLU A 276 25.12 5.07 13.94
N GLY A 277 25.69 4.28 13.01
CA GLY A 277 26.15 2.91 13.30
C GLY A 277 25.05 1.92 13.62
N LEU A 278 23.82 2.14 13.11
CA LEU A 278 22.71 1.20 13.32
C LEU A 278 22.90 -0.07 12.49
N ASP A 279 22.35 -1.19 12.98
CA ASP A 279 22.24 -2.42 12.18
C ASP A 279 21.21 -2.22 11.08
N ALA A 280 21.69 -1.81 9.90
CA ALA A 280 20.87 -1.52 8.74
C ALA A 280 21.47 -2.07 7.44
N ALA A 281 20.64 -2.61 6.57
CA ALA A 281 21.01 -3.03 5.22
C ALA A 281 19.98 -2.50 4.20
N LEU A 282 20.48 -2.11 3.01
CA LEU A 282 19.69 -1.73 1.86
C LEU A 282 19.96 -2.69 0.72
N THR A 283 18.92 -3.30 0.19
CA THR A 283 18.94 -4.13 -1.02
C THR A 283 18.17 -3.44 -2.13
N ILE A 284 18.83 -3.12 -3.23
CA ILE A 284 18.20 -2.58 -4.44
C ILE A 284 17.84 -3.75 -5.34
N GLN A 285 16.58 -3.83 -5.72
CA GLN A 285 16.01 -4.92 -6.52
C GLN A 285 15.98 -4.51 -7.98
N GLU A 286 16.84 -5.12 -8.80
CA GLU A 286 16.97 -4.82 -10.21
C GLU A 286 15.70 -5.15 -10.99
N ASN A 287 15.38 -4.35 -12.02
CA ASN A 287 14.19 -4.50 -12.86
C ASN A 287 12.87 -4.52 -12.06
N SER A 288 12.82 -3.78 -10.97
CA SER A 288 11.65 -3.68 -10.11
C SER A 288 11.26 -2.22 -9.89
N ARG A 289 9.98 -1.93 -10.06
CA ARG A 289 9.35 -0.64 -9.75
C ARG A 289 8.73 -0.67 -8.34
N HIS A 290 7.66 0.08 -8.12
CA HIS A 290 6.94 0.17 -6.85
C HIS A 290 6.07 -1.07 -6.58
N GLN A 291 6.68 -2.21 -6.29
CA GLN A 291 5.98 -3.49 -6.15
C GLN A 291 6.71 -4.47 -5.23
N PHE A 292 6.03 -5.56 -4.85
CA PHE A 292 6.70 -6.73 -4.32
C PHE A 292 7.35 -7.50 -5.47
N PRO A 293 8.66 -7.79 -5.43
CA PRO A 293 9.35 -8.51 -6.49
C PRO A 293 8.91 -9.98 -6.55
N ALA A 294 9.10 -10.61 -7.73
CA ALA A 294 8.80 -12.03 -7.92
C ALA A 294 9.70 -12.94 -7.07
N GLU A 295 10.97 -12.54 -6.91
CA GLU A 295 11.93 -13.24 -6.05
C GLU A 295 12.08 -12.45 -4.74
N LEU A 296 11.54 -13.02 -3.67
CA LEU A 296 11.58 -12.41 -2.35
C LEU A 296 12.71 -12.99 -1.50
N TYR A 297 13.27 -12.12 -0.66
CA TYR A 297 14.05 -12.55 0.49
C TYR A 297 13.20 -13.38 1.46
N THR A 298 13.82 -14.20 2.29
CA THR A 298 13.13 -14.93 3.34
C THR A 298 13.57 -14.48 4.72
N VAL A 299 12.74 -14.66 5.72
CA VAL A 299 13.09 -14.30 7.11
C VAL A 299 14.36 -15.02 7.58
N LYS A 300 14.74 -16.17 6.99
CA LYS A 300 15.97 -16.89 7.32
C LYS A 300 17.23 -16.17 6.86
N ASP A 301 17.14 -15.40 5.79
CA ASP A 301 18.27 -14.69 5.18
C ASP A 301 18.57 -13.35 5.87
N LEU A 302 17.70 -12.92 6.80
CA LEU A 302 17.69 -11.57 7.38
C LEU A 302 18.34 -11.45 8.75
N TRP A 303 18.71 -12.59 9.38
CA TRP A 303 19.29 -12.65 10.73
C TRP A 303 20.79 -12.94 10.71
#